data_91270c7080cc468c315f623d9ad85d3d
#
_entry.id   91270c7080cc468c315f623d9ad85d3d
#
_cell.length_a   1.000
_cell.length_b   1.000
_cell.length_c   1.000
_cell.angle_alpha   90.00
_cell.angle_beta   90.00
_cell.angle_gamma   90.00
#
_symmetry.space_group_name_H-M   'P 1'
#
loop_
_entity.id
_entity.type
_entity.pdbx_description
1 polymer ?
#
loop_
_entity_poly.entity_id
_entity_poly.type
_entity_poly.pdbx_seq_one_letter_code
_entity_poly.pdbx_strand_id
1 'polypeptide(L)'
;MTDILFTGGRVYAAGHIEEADVLVRGGRVKAVGPHGSLCGARCTIDCSGLVLSPGFVDVHVHFREPGFEYKETIATGSRAAARGGYTIVCTMPNLNPAPDCA
;
A
#
# COMPACT_ATOMS: atom_id res chain seq x y z
N MET A 1 -3.28 -5.52 -16.42
CA MET A 1 -2.79 -4.63 -15.35
C MET A 1 -1.95 -3.54 -16.00
N THR A 2 -2.15 -2.28 -15.62
CA THR A 2 -1.49 -1.14 -16.29
C THR A 2 -0.07 -0.99 -15.74
N ASP A 3 0.90 -0.81 -16.63
CA ASP A 3 2.27 -0.47 -16.24
C ASP A 3 2.32 0.99 -15.80
N ILE A 4 2.97 1.27 -14.68
CA ILE A 4 3.02 2.60 -14.06
C ILE A 4 4.49 2.98 -13.82
N LEU A 5 4.85 4.20 -14.20
CA LEU A 5 6.10 4.84 -13.83
C LEU A 5 5.81 5.94 -12.80
N PHE A 6 6.40 5.83 -11.62
CA PHE A 6 6.45 6.89 -10.63
C PHE A 6 7.76 7.66 -10.82
N THR A 7 7.68 8.97 -11.02
CA THR A 7 8.85 9.78 -11.38
C THR A 7 8.95 11.07 -10.57
N GLY A 8 10.16 11.61 -10.43
CA GLY A 8 10.41 12.91 -9.84
C GLY A 8 10.35 12.98 -8.30
N GLY A 9 10.13 11.84 -7.64
CA GLY A 9 10.03 11.76 -6.18
C GLY A 9 11.28 11.23 -5.51
N ARG A 10 11.19 11.05 -4.20
CA ARG A 10 12.16 10.32 -3.40
C ARG A 10 11.63 8.95 -3.06
N VAL A 11 12.45 7.93 -3.09
CA VAL A 11 12.07 6.56 -2.79
C VAL A 11 12.66 6.13 -1.45
N TYR A 12 11.80 5.68 -0.55
CA TYR A 12 12.23 5.01 0.68
C TYR A 12 12.34 3.51 0.45
N ALA A 13 13.55 2.99 0.55
CA ALA A 13 13.82 1.56 0.46
C ALA A 13 15.03 1.19 1.33
N ALA A 14 15.00 0.00 1.91
CA ALA A 14 16.11 -0.56 2.69
C ALA A 14 16.68 0.38 3.77
N GLY A 15 15.82 1.20 4.39
CA GLY A 15 16.21 2.07 5.50
C GLY A 15 16.80 3.42 5.13
N HIS A 16 16.80 3.78 3.84
CA HIS A 16 17.26 5.10 3.38
C HIS A 16 16.29 5.71 2.35
N ILE A 17 16.47 6.99 2.09
CA ILE A 17 15.70 7.74 1.09
C ILE A 17 16.66 8.25 0.02
N GLU A 18 16.31 8.01 -1.24
CA GLU A 18 17.09 8.46 -2.38
C GLU A 18 16.22 9.04 -3.49
N GLU A 19 16.78 9.90 -4.33
CA GLU A 19 16.15 10.41 -5.54
C GLU A 19 16.11 9.30 -6.59
N ALA A 20 14.91 8.84 -6.94
CA ALA A 20 14.77 7.75 -7.91
C ALA A 20 13.37 7.72 -8.53
N ASP A 21 13.28 7.07 -9.70
CA ASP A 21 12.04 6.67 -10.33
C ASP A 21 11.77 5.18 -10.07
N VAL A 22 10.48 4.79 -10.07
CA VAL A 22 10.05 3.41 -9.86
C VAL A 22 9.14 2.97 -10.99
N LEU A 23 9.52 1.89 -11.67
CA LEU A 23 8.68 1.24 -12.69
C LEU A 23 7.97 0.02 -12.09
N VAL A 24 6.64 0.06 -12.12
CA VAL A 24 5.78 -1.08 -11.78
C VAL A 24 5.24 -1.69 -13.05
N ARG A 25 5.40 -2.99 -13.22
CA ARG A 25 4.92 -3.75 -14.37
C ARG A 25 4.35 -5.09 -13.90
N GLY A 26 3.16 -5.43 -14.40
CA GLY A 26 2.51 -6.67 -14.01
C GLY A 26 2.21 -6.77 -12.50
N GLY A 27 1.98 -5.64 -11.82
CA GLY A 27 1.71 -5.60 -10.38
C GLY A 27 2.95 -5.76 -9.47
N ARG A 28 4.16 -5.67 -10.04
CA ARG A 28 5.42 -5.81 -9.29
C ARG A 28 6.34 -4.64 -9.60
N VAL A 29 7.16 -4.25 -8.62
CA VAL A 29 8.30 -3.34 -8.86
C VAL A 29 9.27 -4.04 -9.80
N LYS A 30 9.42 -3.48 -11.00
CA LYS A 30 10.28 -4.02 -12.06
C LYS A 30 11.69 -3.42 -12.01
N ALA A 31 11.75 -2.13 -11.72
CA ALA A 31 13.01 -1.41 -11.64
C ALA A 31 12.88 -0.18 -10.73
N VAL A 32 13.98 0.18 -10.11
CA VAL A 32 14.23 1.45 -9.44
C VAL A 32 15.51 2.01 -10.02
N GLY A 33 15.53 3.28 -10.39
CA GLY A 33 16.71 3.87 -11.03
C GLY A 33 16.69 5.39 -10.99
N PRO A 34 17.79 6.04 -11.38
CA PRO A 34 17.90 7.50 -11.40
C PRO A 34 16.76 8.15 -12.20
N HIS A 35 16.41 9.40 -11.85
CA HIS A 35 15.38 10.13 -12.55
C HIS A 35 15.62 10.16 -14.07
N GLY A 36 14.56 9.86 -14.83
CA GLY A 36 14.60 9.85 -16.28
C GLY A 36 15.27 8.62 -16.92
N SER A 37 15.78 7.67 -16.12
CA SER A 37 16.45 6.47 -16.66
C SER A 37 15.46 5.35 -17.04
N LEU A 38 14.23 5.41 -16.55
CA LEU A 38 13.21 4.38 -16.77
C LEU A 38 12.16 4.87 -17.76
N CYS A 39 11.68 3.95 -18.60
CA CYS A 39 10.67 4.26 -19.62
C CYS A 39 9.75 3.06 -19.91
N GLY A 40 8.78 3.25 -20.82
CA GLY A 40 7.94 2.17 -21.34
C GLY A 40 6.71 1.84 -20.49
N ALA A 41 6.30 2.74 -19.59
CA ALA A 41 5.04 2.64 -18.87
C ALA A 41 3.88 3.25 -19.68
N ARG A 42 2.67 2.73 -19.46
CA ARG A 42 1.43 3.30 -20.02
C ARG A 42 0.90 4.49 -19.24
N CYS A 43 1.24 4.56 -17.96
CA CYS A 43 0.84 5.63 -17.07
C CYS A 43 2.07 6.16 -16.34
N THR A 44 2.20 7.47 -16.25
CA THR A 44 3.24 8.13 -15.47
C THR A 44 2.59 8.96 -14.38
N ILE A 45 3.09 8.83 -13.16
CA ILE A 45 2.64 9.57 -11.98
C ILE A 45 3.79 10.44 -11.52
N ASP A 46 3.57 11.75 -11.51
CA ASP A 46 4.51 12.72 -10.97
C ASP A 46 4.47 12.67 -9.44
N CYS A 47 5.61 12.36 -8.84
CA CYS A 47 5.82 12.29 -7.40
C CYS A 47 6.71 13.44 -6.89
N SER A 48 6.87 14.52 -7.66
CA SER A 48 7.69 15.67 -7.25
C SER A 48 7.29 16.18 -5.87
N GLY A 49 8.25 16.31 -4.98
CA GLY A 49 8.03 16.72 -3.58
C GLY A 49 7.47 15.63 -2.65
N LEU A 50 7.22 14.43 -3.17
CA LEU A 50 6.68 13.31 -2.41
C LEU A 50 7.75 12.26 -2.09
N VAL A 51 7.42 11.40 -1.13
CA VAL A 51 8.19 10.20 -0.85
C VAL A 51 7.35 8.98 -1.24
N LEU A 52 7.89 8.15 -2.12
CA LEU A 52 7.32 6.85 -2.47
C LEU A 52 7.89 5.79 -1.55
N SER A 53 7.04 5.02 -0.90
CA SER A 53 7.42 3.93 -0.01
C SER A 53 6.58 2.68 -0.29
N PRO A 54 6.99 1.51 0.19
CA PRO A 54 6.07 0.38 0.33
C PRO A 54 4.82 0.80 1.12
N GLY A 55 3.68 0.16 0.85
CA GLY A 55 2.48 0.37 1.64
C GLY A 55 2.70 0.02 3.11
N PHE A 56 1.99 0.71 4.00
CA PHE A 56 2.12 0.49 5.44
C PHE A 56 1.53 -0.87 5.84
N VAL A 57 2.08 -1.41 6.92
CA VAL A 57 1.60 -2.64 7.57
C VAL A 57 1.16 -2.27 8.99
N ASP A 58 -0.08 -2.61 9.34
CA ASP A 58 -0.57 -2.49 10.71
C ASP A 58 -0.81 -3.89 11.28
N VAL A 59 -0.09 -4.23 12.32
CA VAL A 59 -0.15 -5.56 12.93
C VAL A 59 -1.19 -5.66 14.05
N HIS A 60 -1.97 -4.60 14.31
CA HIS A 60 -2.94 -4.58 15.39
C HIS A 60 -4.12 -3.66 15.07
N VAL A 61 -5.12 -4.16 14.35
CA VAL A 61 -6.36 -3.42 14.07
C VAL A 61 -7.57 -4.20 14.59
N HIS A 62 -8.66 -3.47 14.83
CA HIS A 62 -9.93 -4.04 15.25
C HIS A 62 -10.98 -3.80 14.16
N PHE A 63 -11.10 -4.73 13.22
CA PHE A 63 -12.30 -4.86 12.42
C PHE A 63 -13.34 -5.58 13.29
N ARG A 64 -14.56 -5.07 13.32
CA ARG A 64 -15.56 -5.46 14.30
C ARG A 64 -16.54 -6.50 13.80
N GLU A 65 -16.31 -7.08 12.66
CA GLU A 65 -17.09 -8.13 12.03
C GLU A 65 -16.33 -9.47 12.10
N PRO A 66 -16.99 -10.54 12.58
CA PRO A 66 -18.41 -10.64 12.94
C PRO A 66 -18.74 -10.18 14.37
N GLY A 67 -20.02 -9.81 14.58
CA GLY A 67 -20.64 -9.64 15.89
C GLY A 67 -20.73 -8.20 16.40
N PHE A 68 -19.99 -7.27 15.84
CA PHE A 68 -19.99 -5.86 16.24
C PHE A 68 -20.03 -4.91 15.04
N GLU A 69 -20.74 -5.30 13.99
CA GLU A 69 -20.82 -4.60 12.70
C GLU A 69 -21.34 -3.17 12.83
N TYR A 70 -22.10 -2.89 13.89
CA TYR A 70 -22.57 -1.53 14.19
C TYR A 70 -21.43 -0.55 14.54
N LYS A 71 -20.24 -1.06 14.87
CA LYS A 71 -19.05 -0.24 15.14
C LYS A 71 -18.19 -0.10 13.89
N GLU A 72 -17.93 -1.21 13.18
CA GLU A 72 -17.09 -1.29 12.00
C GLU A 72 -17.35 -2.60 11.28
N THR A 73 -17.34 -2.56 9.95
CA THR A 73 -17.36 -3.77 9.12
C THR A 73 -15.98 -4.00 8.50
N ILE A 74 -15.71 -5.22 8.01
CA ILE A 74 -14.50 -5.50 7.24
C ILE A 74 -14.41 -4.56 6.03
N ALA A 75 -15.53 -4.32 5.34
CA ALA A 75 -15.55 -3.47 4.16
C ALA A 75 -15.24 -2.00 4.46
N THR A 76 -15.76 -1.44 5.56
CA THR A 76 -15.51 -0.04 5.93
C THR A 76 -14.11 0.14 6.48
N GLY A 77 -13.65 -0.76 7.34
CA GLY A 77 -12.31 -0.76 7.90
C GLY A 77 -11.23 -0.94 6.83
N SER A 78 -11.44 -1.85 5.88
CA SER A 78 -10.51 -2.05 4.75
C SER A 78 -10.38 -0.81 3.88
N ARG A 79 -11.50 -0.11 3.62
CA ARG A 79 -11.45 1.15 2.86
C ARG A 79 -10.73 2.26 3.61
N ALA A 80 -10.93 2.35 4.93
CA ALA A 80 -10.21 3.30 5.77
C ALA A 80 -8.72 3.01 5.79
N ALA A 81 -8.31 1.74 5.94
CA ALA A 81 -6.93 1.32 5.86
C ALA A 81 -6.29 1.68 4.51
N ALA A 82 -6.95 1.32 3.40
CA ALA A 82 -6.46 1.65 2.05
C ALA A 82 -6.33 3.16 1.85
N ARG A 83 -7.28 3.96 2.35
CA ARG A 83 -7.22 5.43 2.28
C ARG A 83 -6.05 6.00 3.08
N GLY A 84 -5.64 5.32 4.16
CA GLY A 84 -4.46 5.65 4.98
C GLY A 84 -3.14 5.16 4.41
N GLY A 85 -3.14 4.43 3.28
CA GLY A 85 -1.92 3.87 2.67
C GLY A 85 -1.50 2.52 3.24
N TYR A 86 -2.36 1.86 4.01
CA TYR A 86 -2.10 0.52 4.52
C TYR A 86 -2.43 -0.54 3.46
N THR A 87 -1.51 -1.43 3.19
CA THR A 87 -1.67 -2.54 2.23
C THR A 87 -1.84 -3.89 2.90
N ILE A 88 -1.46 -3.98 4.17
CA ILE A 88 -1.62 -5.17 5.02
C ILE A 88 -2.10 -4.72 6.39
N VAL A 89 -3.10 -5.41 6.92
CA VAL A 89 -3.58 -5.24 8.28
C VAL A 89 -3.78 -6.60 8.94
N CYS A 90 -3.40 -6.73 10.21
CA CYS A 90 -3.62 -7.93 11.02
C CYS A 90 -4.73 -7.65 12.02
N THR A 91 -5.86 -8.31 11.87
CA THR A 91 -7.03 -8.09 12.71
C THR A 91 -6.92 -8.87 14.03
N MET A 92 -7.36 -8.25 15.11
CA MET A 92 -7.43 -8.89 16.42
C MET A 92 -8.68 -9.80 16.52
N PRO A 93 -8.58 -10.95 17.21
CA PRO A 93 -9.62 -11.97 17.24
C PRO A 93 -10.72 -11.74 18.28
N ASN A 94 -10.79 -10.57 18.91
CA ASN A 94 -11.80 -10.26 19.93
C ASN A 94 -13.17 -9.93 19.32
N LEU A 95 -13.72 -10.88 18.61
CA LEU A 95 -14.99 -10.86 17.87
C LEU A 95 -15.98 -11.90 18.39
N ASN A 96 -17.21 -11.88 17.89
CA ASN A 96 -18.24 -12.82 18.31
C ASN A 96 -19.03 -13.36 17.08
N PRO A 97 -18.80 -14.62 16.68
CA PRO A 97 -17.79 -15.55 17.22
C PRO A 97 -16.35 -15.11 16.94
N ALA A 98 -15.41 -15.61 17.72
CA ALA A 98 -13.99 -15.41 17.40
C ALA A 98 -13.66 -16.15 16.08
N PRO A 99 -12.89 -15.52 15.16
CA PRO A 99 -12.51 -16.19 13.91
C PRO A 99 -11.47 -17.26 14.20
N ASP A 100 -11.85 -18.51 13.97
CA ASP A 100 -11.03 -19.70 14.22
C ASP A 100 -10.95 -20.64 13.01
N CYS A 101 -11.52 -20.21 11.90
CA CYS A 101 -11.51 -20.92 10.61
C CYS A 101 -11.39 -19.91 9.44
N ALA A 102 -11.02 -20.44 8.29
CA ALA A 102 -10.94 -19.68 7.04
C ALA A 102 -12.30 -19.51 6.37
#